data_6fbf2a26a78d1aaa760d0e1f7b496d55
#
_entry.id   6fbf2a26a78d1aaa760d0e1f7b496d55
#
_cell.length_a   1.000
_cell.length_b   1.000
_cell.length_c   1.000
_cell.angle_alpha   90.00
_cell.angle_beta   90.00
_cell.angle_gamma   90.00
#
_symmetry.space_group_name_H-M   'P 1'
#
loop_
_entity.id
_entity.type
_entity.pdbx_description
1 polymer ?
#
loop_
_entity_poly.entity_id
_entity_poly.type
_entity_poly.pdbx_seq_one_letter_code
_entity_poly.pdbx_strand_id
1 'polypeptide(L)'
;MYTIHEGEILLKEKYGSSSLERFYIKPPDQANLVIVDNQKFSDVSSWFARIFLPHGYPDSVSKDYTAYQIWDTAQAFCSTITGTLATQEVLRGVGVGNTSATPLAATVTWVFKDGCGHLGKILFAFSHGTYLDAYSKKWRLYADTLNDAAMCIEIALPLFKSYTTFALCVSTVMKAIVGVAGGATRAAMTQHHAVRGNMADVSAKDSAQETAVNLVASIAALLILTIFGNSLLIFIVMIILHIACNYLAVRAICLRTLNEPRFLQFIDLYLRKEVIAAPCDINRNEPIIFYQLGPNLLDLKLCGFQLRMGKSIKPLMNKVSKAAFLSKLTEVYTERNYMLVPNISNRKMFILFKEGASTDEILCAYFHAVLLSIITCAINDYPLTVYENSVDTRPFAQVCRTLQSAEWSRESSDLVDSIGGFQYEPSHDLTAYVDMIVQKEWNQIREGLTKVGWDLSKHLLVVDEWRVGSKLKPIDPIAPTDSEDNHYTVIAPTSKIIPFGEILSDLESDQGSEKETFTVEPEDSGLRLRTALMSKSETLALKAVKSLESNNTKLSNQSSSAMKSEDASLKEATTSTQNVTPLPNEKLKKED
;
A
#
# COMPACT_ATOMS: atom_id res chain seq x y z
N MET A 1 -40.18 -20.22 -40.91
CA MET A 1 -39.25 -19.94 -39.78
C MET A 1 -38.34 -21.15 -39.72
N TYR A 2 -37.14 -21.07 -40.29
CA TYR A 2 -36.17 -22.18 -40.27
C TYR A 2 -35.62 -22.35 -38.87
N THR A 3 -35.68 -23.54 -38.33
CA THR A 3 -35.05 -23.91 -37.06
C THR A 3 -33.58 -24.25 -37.31
N ILE A 4 -32.71 -23.92 -36.36
CA ILE A 4 -31.24 -24.12 -36.42
C ILE A 4 -30.83 -25.57 -36.79
N HIS A 5 -31.76 -26.52 -36.73
CA HIS A 5 -31.52 -27.95 -36.99
C HIS A 5 -31.58 -28.37 -38.47
N GLU A 6 -31.95 -27.47 -39.43
CA GLU A 6 -32.22 -27.85 -40.82
C GLU A 6 -31.15 -27.39 -41.83
N GLY A 7 -29.97 -26.92 -41.39
CA GLY A 7 -28.91 -26.47 -42.29
C GLY A 7 -27.51 -26.51 -41.66
N GLU A 8 -26.49 -26.46 -42.53
CA GLU A 8 -25.09 -26.37 -42.12
C GLU A 8 -24.77 -24.96 -41.65
N ILE A 9 -24.29 -24.80 -40.39
CA ILE A 9 -23.83 -23.50 -39.86
C ILE A 9 -22.47 -23.21 -40.44
N LEU A 10 -22.38 -22.26 -41.38
CA LEU A 10 -21.14 -21.85 -42.02
C LEU A 10 -20.34 -20.86 -41.19
N LEU A 11 -21.03 -19.94 -40.47
CA LEU A 11 -20.40 -18.92 -39.65
C LEU A 11 -21.30 -18.58 -38.45
N LYS A 12 -20.66 -18.36 -37.30
CA LYS A 12 -21.30 -17.83 -36.09
C LYS A 12 -20.60 -16.53 -35.69
N GLU A 13 -21.35 -15.43 -35.68
CA GLU A 13 -20.91 -14.17 -35.14
C GLU A 13 -21.44 -14.03 -33.68
N LYS A 14 -20.61 -13.49 -32.81
CA LYS A 14 -20.99 -13.15 -31.47
C LYS A 14 -20.60 -11.71 -31.18
N TYR A 15 -21.54 -10.92 -30.65
CA TYR A 15 -21.27 -9.54 -30.29
C TYR A 15 -20.73 -9.43 -28.85
N GLY A 16 -19.38 -9.36 -28.75
CA GLY A 16 -18.69 -9.29 -27.46
C GLY A 16 -19.01 -10.49 -26.57
N SER A 17 -19.23 -10.24 -25.28
CA SER A 17 -19.68 -11.23 -24.28
C SER A 17 -21.22 -11.28 -24.14
N SER A 18 -21.94 -10.49 -24.92
CA SER A 18 -23.40 -10.51 -24.89
C SER A 18 -23.97 -11.84 -25.40
N SER A 19 -25.22 -12.12 -25.05
CA SER A 19 -25.95 -13.28 -25.57
C SER A 19 -26.38 -13.12 -27.04
N LEU A 20 -26.02 -11.99 -27.69
CA LEU A 20 -26.34 -11.75 -29.08
C LEU A 20 -25.43 -12.57 -29.95
N GLU A 21 -26.03 -13.57 -30.61
CA GLU A 21 -25.36 -14.45 -31.54
C GLU A 21 -26.12 -14.41 -32.86
N ARG A 22 -25.37 -14.41 -33.96
CA ARG A 22 -25.89 -14.46 -35.34
C ARG A 22 -25.31 -15.67 -36.03
N PHE A 23 -26.20 -16.47 -36.60
CA PHE A 23 -25.83 -17.69 -37.33
C PHE A 23 -26.09 -17.50 -38.80
N TYR A 24 -25.10 -17.83 -39.63
CA TYR A 24 -25.19 -17.90 -41.07
C TYR A 24 -25.33 -19.37 -41.45
N ILE A 25 -26.55 -19.74 -41.87
CA ILE A 25 -26.91 -21.14 -42.12
C ILE A 25 -27.10 -21.32 -43.61
N LYS A 26 -26.54 -22.40 -44.17
CA LYS A 26 -26.81 -22.85 -45.52
C LYS A 26 -27.85 -23.96 -45.45
N PRO A 27 -29.09 -23.73 -45.94
CA PRO A 27 -30.10 -24.79 -46.06
C PRO A 27 -29.68 -25.84 -47.09
N PRO A 28 -30.06 -27.12 -46.90
CA PRO A 28 -29.66 -28.19 -47.80
C PRO A 28 -30.20 -28.01 -49.23
N ASP A 29 -31.33 -27.33 -49.42
CA ASP A 29 -32.01 -27.19 -50.69
C ASP A 29 -31.92 -25.79 -51.32
N GLN A 30 -31.12 -24.87 -50.77
CA GLN A 30 -31.03 -23.48 -51.24
C GLN A 30 -29.58 -23.03 -51.39
N ALA A 31 -29.30 -22.28 -52.47
CA ALA A 31 -28.00 -21.64 -52.69
C ALA A 31 -27.80 -20.38 -51.80
N ASN A 32 -28.88 -19.82 -51.25
CA ASN A 32 -28.85 -18.58 -50.49
C ASN A 32 -28.66 -18.85 -48.98
N LEU A 33 -27.81 -18.03 -48.35
CA LEU A 33 -27.59 -18.03 -46.89
C LEU A 33 -28.82 -17.50 -46.13
N VAL A 34 -29.20 -18.19 -45.05
CA VAL A 34 -30.20 -17.71 -44.09
C VAL A 34 -29.49 -17.18 -42.88
N ILE A 35 -29.80 -15.95 -42.46
CA ILE A 35 -29.26 -15.30 -41.28
C ILE A 35 -30.27 -15.45 -40.16
N VAL A 36 -29.85 -16.06 -39.05
CA VAL A 36 -30.69 -16.26 -37.86
C VAL A 36 -30.06 -15.51 -36.69
N ASP A 37 -30.75 -14.48 -36.18
CA ASP A 37 -30.37 -13.75 -35.00
C ASP A 37 -31.01 -14.39 -33.75
N ASN A 38 -30.21 -14.69 -32.72
CA ASN A 38 -30.66 -15.30 -31.48
C ASN A 38 -31.42 -14.31 -30.57
N GLN A 39 -31.21 -13.01 -30.77
CA GLN A 39 -31.93 -11.95 -30.05
C GLN A 39 -32.29 -10.78 -30.98
N LYS A 40 -33.49 -10.23 -30.79
CA LYS A 40 -33.89 -8.98 -31.43
C LYS A 40 -33.17 -7.81 -30.77
N PHE A 41 -32.49 -6.99 -31.58
CA PHE A 41 -31.81 -5.74 -31.16
C PHE A 41 -32.74 -4.65 -30.57
N SER A 42 -34.04 -4.93 -30.46
CA SER A 42 -35.07 -3.93 -30.12
C SER A 42 -35.42 -3.80 -28.67
N ASP A 43 -34.59 -4.37 -27.75
CA ASP A 43 -34.87 -4.31 -26.34
C ASP A 43 -34.35 -2.99 -25.73
N VAL A 44 -35.22 -2.27 -25.02
CA VAL A 44 -34.91 -1.03 -24.30
C VAL A 44 -33.68 -1.24 -23.39
N SER A 45 -33.54 -2.43 -22.80
CA SER A 45 -32.39 -2.79 -21.99
C SER A 45 -31.06 -2.75 -22.76
N SER A 46 -31.04 -3.16 -24.03
CA SER A 46 -29.84 -3.13 -24.87
C SER A 46 -29.45 -1.69 -25.25
N TRP A 47 -30.43 -0.81 -25.40
CA TRP A 47 -30.20 0.62 -25.65
C TRP A 47 -29.58 1.31 -24.41
N PHE A 48 -30.12 1.06 -23.20
CA PHE A 48 -29.54 1.55 -21.95
C PHE A 48 -28.12 1.02 -21.73
N ALA A 49 -27.87 -0.27 -22.00
CA ALA A 49 -26.55 -0.85 -21.88
C ALA A 49 -25.53 -0.15 -22.80
N ARG A 50 -25.92 0.22 -24.02
CA ARG A 50 -25.03 0.97 -24.94
C ARG A 50 -24.72 2.39 -24.49
N ILE A 51 -25.64 3.06 -23.79
CA ILE A 51 -25.42 4.40 -23.26
C ILE A 51 -24.47 4.35 -22.07
N PHE A 52 -24.72 3.44 -21.13
CA PHE A 52 -24.09 3.46 -19.81
C PHE A 52 -22.98 2.46 -19.60
N LEU A 53 -22.87 1.39 -20.38
CA LEU A 53 -21.82 0.40 -20.20
C LEU A 53 -20.73 0.52 -21.26
N PRO A 54 -19.44 0.28 -20.90
CA PRO A 54 -18.33 0.29 -21.85
C PRO A 54 -18.51 -0.76 -22.94
N HIS A 55 -17.99 -0.46 -24.12
CA HIS A 55 -18.05 -1.37 -25.26
C HIS A 55 -17.35 -2.70 -24.93
N GLY A 56 -18.04 -3.81 -25.20
CA GLY A 56 -17.55 -5.15 -24.87
C GLY A 56 -17.70 -5.55 -23.39
N TYR A 57 -18.50 -4.81 -22.61
CA TYR A 57 -18.88 -5.22 -21.25
C TYR A 57 -19.54 -6.61 -21.26
N PRO A 58 -19.23 -7.50 -20.26
CA PRO A 58 -18.38 -7.31 -19.10
C PRO A 58 -16.87 -7.58 -19.32
N ASP A 59 -16.45 -8.17 -20.45
CA ASP A 59 -15.07 -8.62 -20.67
C ASP A 59 -14.07 -7.49 -20.92
N SER A 60 -14.54 -6.27 -21.19
CA SER A 60 -13.71 -5.09 -21.42
C SER A 60 -13.34 -4.34 -20.15
N VAL A 61 -13.90 -4.77 -19.01
CA VAL A 61 -13.68 -4.15 -17.71
C VAL A 61 -13.24 -5.19 -16.67
N SER A 62 -12.70 -4.70 -15.53
CA SER A 62 -12.33 -5.55 -14.40
C SER A 62 -13.56 -6.20 -13.76
N LYS A 63 -13.36 -7.35 -13.11
CA LYS A 63 -14.46 -8.13 -12.49
C LYS A 63 -15.21 -7.38 -11.38
N ASP A 64 -14.56 -6.41 -10.75
CA ASP A 64 -15.07 -5.59 -9.66
C ASP A 64 -15.78 -4.31 -10.14
N TYR A 65 -15.73 -4.01 -11.46
CA TYR A 65 -16.33 -2.82 -12.07
C TYR A 65 -17.80 -2.63 -11.68
N THR A 66 -18.63 -3.65 -11.84
CA THR A 66 -20.07 -3.54 -11.58
C THR A 66 -20.37 -3.25 -10.11
N ALA A 67 -19.67 -3.94 -9.20
CA ALA A 67 -19.86 -3.73 -7.77
C ALA A 67 -19.42 -2.31 -7.34
N TYR A 68 -18.28 -1.84 -7.89
CA TYR A 68 -17.84 -0.46 -7.68
C TYR A 68 -18.87 0.53 -8.20
N GLN A 69 -19.34 0.37 -9.44
CA GLN A 69 -20.20 1.31 -10.14
C GLN A 69 -21.58 1.47 -9.45
N ILE A 70 -22.13 0.39 -8.90
CA ILE A 70 -23.39 0.44 -8.15
C ILE A 70 -23.24 1.36 -6.91
N TRP A 71 -22.18 1.17 -6.14
CA TRP A 71 -21.96 1.95 -4.93
C TRP A 71 -21.51 3.38 -5.22
N ASP A 72 -20.72 3.59 -6.27
CA ASP A 72 -20.31 4.93 -6.72
C ASP A 72 -21.48 5.74 -7.26
N THR A 73 -22.41 5.09 -7.97
CA THR A 73 -23.69 5.69 -8.40
C THR A 73 -24.57 6.09 -7.21
N ALA A 74 -24.69 5.21 -6.20
CA ALA A 74 -25.48 5.50 -5.00
C ALA A 74 -24.87 6.65 -4.18
N GLN A 75 -23.54 6.72 -4.05
CA GLN A 75 -22.87 7.83 -3.36
C GLN A 75 -23.06 9.16 -4.11
N ALA A 76 -22.98 9.16 -5.46
CA ALA A 76 -23.20 10.36 -6.27
C ALA A 76 -24.61 10.92 -6.10
N PHE A 77 -25.62 10.04 -6.00
CA PHE A 77 -27.00 10.44 -5.71
C PHE A 77 -27.11 11.17 -4.36
N CYS A 78 -26.54 10.59 -3.30
CA CYS A 78 -26.55 11.22 -1.97
C CYS A 78 -25.79 12.55 -1.96
N SER A 79 -24.62 12.60 -2.58
CA SER A 79 -23.76 13.79 -2.67
C SER A 79 -24.46 14.95 -3.38
N THR A 80 -25.19 14.68 -4.46
CA THR A 80 -25.95 15.69 -5.19
C THR A 80 -27.09 16.28 -4.36
N ILE A 81 -27.80 15.46 -3.59
CA ILE A 81 -28.86 15.96 -2.69
C ILE A 81 -28.24 16.85 -1.61
N THR A 82 -27.21 16.38 -0.90
CA THR A 82 -26.55 17.16 0.16
C THR A 82 -25.93 18.46 -0.38
N GLY A 83 -25.30 18.40 -1.57
CA GLY A 83 -24.75 19.56 -2.25
C GLY A 83 -25.80 20.60 -2.63
N THR A 84 -27.01 20.18 -3.04
CA THR A 84 -28.12 21.08 -3.36
C THR A 84 -28.64 21.77 -2.10
N LEU A 85 -28.81 21.04 -0.99
CA LEU A 85 -29.22 21.60 0.30
C LEU A 85 -28.19 22.62 0.82
N ALA A 86 -26.90 22.28 0.76
CA ALA A 86 -25.82 23.17 1.16
C ALA A 86 -25.76 24.43 0.26
N THR A 87 -25.94 24.29 -1.05
CA THR A 87 -25.93 25.41 -2.01
C THR A 87 -27.00 26.45 -1.68
N GLN A 88 -28.16 26.04 -1.20
CA GLN A 88 -29.21 26.98 -0.78
C GLN A 88 -28.71 27.92 0.34
N GLU A 89 -27.98 27.38 1.33
CA GLU A 89 -27.46 28.19 2.43
C GLU A 89 -26.26 29.07 1.98
N VAL A 90 -25.45 28.57 1.05
CA VAL A 90 -24.40 29.40 0.42
C VAL A 90 -25.03 30.62 -0.30
N LEU A 91 -26.08 30.41 -1.09
CA LEU A 91 -26.77 31.52 -1.78
C LEU A 91 -27.35 32.53 -0.79
N ARG A 92 -27.96 32.06 0.32
CA ARG A 92 -28.40 32.96 1.40
C ARG A 92 -27.23 33.71 2.05
N GLY A 93 -26.12 33.02 2.27
CA GLY A 93 -24.93 33.60 2.90
C GLY A 93 -24.26 34.71 2.07
N VAL A 94 -24.30 34.59 0.73
CA VAL A 94 -23.81 35.68 -0.17
C VAL A 94 -24.84 36.77 -0.44
N GLY A 95 -26.02 36.69 0.20
CA GLY A 95 -27.04 37.75 0.17
C GLY A 95 -28.08 37.61 -0.92
N VAL A 96 -28.21 36.47 -1.56
CA VAL A 96 -29.33 36.21 -2.50
C VAL A 96 -30.66 36.30 -1.74
N GLY A 97 -31.56 37.15 -2.23
CA GLY A 97 -32.85 37.44 -1.56
C GLY A 97 -32.78 38.56 -0.53
N ASN A 98 -31.63 39.19 -0.31
CA ASN A 98 -31.47 40.36 0.56
C ASN A 98 -31.48 41.64 -0.28
N THR A 99 -32.45 42.50 -0.05
CA THR A 99 -32.61 43.78 -0.77
C THR A 99 -31.50 44.80 -0.48
N SER A 100 -30.74 44.64 0.61
CA SER A 100 -29.62 45.49 1.00
C SER A 100 -28.25 45.01 0.46
N ALA A 101 -28.16 43.82 -0.09
CA ALA A 101 -26.93 43.28 -0.65
C ALA A 101 -26.58 43.93 -2.00
N THR A 102 -25.39 44.48 -2.12
CA THR A 102 -24.94 45.05 -3.39
C THR A 102 -24.30 43.98 -4.27
N PRO A 103 -24.51 44.00 -5.60
CA PRO A 103 -23.83 43.09 -6.52
C PRO A 103 -22.30 43.08 -6.38
N LEU A 104 -21.70 44.25 -6.09
CA LEU A 104 -20.27 44.40 -5.89
C LEU A 104 -19.78 43.61 -4.66
N ALA A 105 -20.49 43.71 -3.53
CA ALA A 105 -20.11 42.98 -2.31
C ALA A 105 -20.17 41.44 -2.53
N ALA A 106 -21.21 40.94 -3.21
CA ALA A 106 -21.32 39.56 -3.60
C ALA A 106 -20.18 39.11 -4.52
N THR A 107 -19.84 39.94 -5.53
CA THR A 107 -18.72 39.67 -6.45
C THR A 107 -17.38 39.62 -5.74
N VAL A 108 -17.09 40.54 -4.83
CA VAL A 108 -15.85 40.55 -4.04
C VAL A 108 -15.74 39.29 -3.20
N THR A 109 -16.81 38.88 -2.51
CA THR A 109 -16.85 37.65 -1.73
C THR A 109 -16.58 36.43 -2.61
N TRP A 110 -17.17 36.40 -3.81
CA TRP A 110 -16.98 35.29 -4.76
C TRP A 110 -15.55 35.18 -5.26
N VAL A 111 -14.94 36.30 -5.66
CA VAL A 111 -13.54 36.36 -6.12
C VAL A 111 -12.56 35.93 -5.03
N PHE A 112 -12.77 36.39 -3.78
CA PHE A 112 -11.96 35.93 -2.65
C PHE A 112 -12.08 34.42 -2.41
N LYS A 113 -13.29 33.90 -2.40
CA LYS A 113 -13.61 32.50 -2.24
C LYS A 113 -12.90 31.66 -3.31
N ASP A 114 -13.03 32.01 -4.58
CA ASP A 114 -12.43 31.26 -5.68
C ASP A 114 -10.90 31.40 -5.68
N GLY A 115 -10.35 32.57 -5.35
CA GLY A 115 -8.91 32.78 -5.18
C GLY A 115 -8.30 31.87 -4.11
N CYS A 116 -8.95 31.76 -2.94
CA CYS A 116 -8.55 30.80 -1.90
C CYS A 116 -8.59 29.36 -2.41
N GLY A 117 -9.61 28.98 -3.18
CA GLY A 117 -9.73 27.66 -3.79
C GLY A 117 -8.59 27.35 -4.77
N HIS A 118 -8.24 28.28 -5.65
CA HIS A 118 -7.12 28.09 -6.57
C HIS A 118 -5.79 27.89 -5.85
N LEU A 119 -5.53 28.69 -4.82
CA LEU A 119 -4.33 28.55 -3.99
C LEU A 119 -4.31 27.20 -3.28
N GLY A 120 -5.43 26.77 -2.71
CA GLY A 120 -5.58 25.46 -2.07
C GLY A 120 -5.29 24.29 -3.02
N LYS A 121 -5.75 24.35 -4.28
CA LYS A 121 -5.43 23.35 -5.32
C LYS A 121 -3.94 23.23 -5.57
N ILE A 122 -3.27 24.38 -5.76
CA ILE A 122 -1.83 24.42 -6.08
C ILE A 122 -1.01 23.84 -4.91
N LEU A 123 -1.26 24.30 -3.68
CA LEU A 123 -0.54 23.87 -2.50
C LEU A 123 -0.76 22.38 -2.20
N PHE A 124 -1.99 21.88 -2.37
CA PHE A 124 -2.30 20.48 -2.16
C PHE A 124 -1.65 19.58 -3.21
N ALA A 125 -1.73 19.94 -4.50
CA ALA A 125 -1.10 19.20 -5.58
C ALA A 125 0.42 19.11 -5.39
N PHE A 126 1.06 20.22 -5.00
CA PHE A 126 2.49 20.28 -4.69
C PHE A 126 2.89 19.34 -3.52
N SER A 127 2.08 19.32 -2.46
CA SER A 127 2.46 18.60 -1.23
C SER A 127 2.08 17.12 -1.23
N HIS A 128 1.02 16.72 -1.93
CA HIS A 128 0.43 15.38 -1.84
C HIS A 128 0.27 14.64 -3.18
N GLY A 129 0.61 15.25 -4.30
CA GLY A 129 0.39 14.66 -5.63
C GLY A 129 0.92 13.23 -5.78
N THR A 130 2.14 12.95 -5.30
CA THR A 130 2.78 11.63 -5.38
C THR A 130 2.10 10.53 -4.54
N TYR A 131 1.27 10.92 -3.54
CA TYR A 131 0.57 9.95 -2.68
C TYR A 131 -0.79 9.53 -3.23
N LEU A 132 -1.35 10.26 -4.20
CA LEU A 132 -2.71 10.03 -4.69
C LEU A 132 -2.83 8.70 -5.44
N ASP A 133 -1.83 8.33 -6.25
CA ASP A 133 -1.77 7.05 -6.94
C ASP A 133 -1.49 5.89 -5.98
N ALA A 134 -0.51 6.07 -5.09
CA ALA A 134 -0.09 5.05 -4.15
C ALA A 134 -1.21 4.63 -3.18
N TYR A 135 -2.02 5.58 -2.75
CA TYR A 135 -3.09 5.36 -1.77
C TYR A 135 -4.46 5.77 -2.30
N SER A 136 -4.75 5.48 -3.58
CA SER A 136 -5.95 5.95 -4.28
C SER A 136 -7.26 5.63 -3.55
N LYS A 137 -7.43 4.43 -2.98
CA LYS A 137 -8.60 4.07 -2.18
C LYS A 137 -8.79 4.96 -0.96
N LYS A 138 -7.70 5.21 -0.21
CA LYS A 138 -7.72 6.04 0.99
C LYS A 138 -8.04 7.49 0.65
N TRP A 139 -7.39 8.03 -0.40
CA TRP A 139 -7.60 9.39 -0.85
C TRP A 139 -8.98 9.62 -1.46
N ARG A 140 -9.59 8.59 -2.10
CA ARG A 140 -10.97 8.68 -2.58
C ARG A 140 -11.93 8.87 -1.42
N LEU A 141 -11.86 7.99 -0.41
CA LEU A 141 -12.70 8.10 0.78
C LEU A 141 -12.47 9.42 1.54
N TYR A 142 -11.21 9.88 1.60
CA TYR A 142 -10.85 11.15 2.21
C TYR A 142 -11.46 12.32 1.47
N ALA A 143 -11.34 12.36 0.15
CA ALA A 143 -11.89 13.44 -0.65
C ALA A 143 -13.38 13.61 -0.39
N ASP A 144 -14.14 12.52 -0.42
CA ASP A 144 -15.59 12.59 -0.27
C ASP A 144 -16.00 12.95 1.17
N THR A 145 -15.29 12.45 2.20
CA THR A 145 -15.54 12.88 3.58
C THR A 145 -15.15 14.35 3.80
N LEU A 146 -14.09 14.84 3.15
CA LEU A 146 -13.72 16.25 3.20
C LEU A 146 -14.76 17.12 2.49
N ASN A 147 -15.37 16.63 1.40
CA ASN A 147 -16.49 17.27 0.74
C ASN A 147 -17.72 17.38 1.66
N ASP A 148 -18.06 16.31 2.37
CA ASP A 148 -19.13 16.33 3.35
C ASP A 148 -18.86 17.33 4.48
N ALA A 149 -17.63 17.36 4.98
CA ALA A 149 -17.24 18.36 5.99
C ALA A 149 -17.35 19.81 5.47
N ALA A 150 -17.00 20.04 4.21
CA ALA A 150 -17.20 21.35 3.57
C ALA A 150 -18.70 21.71 3.47
N MET A 151 -19.54 20.74 3.08
CA MET A 151 -21.00 20.95 3.03
C MET A 151 -21.61 21.16 4.42
N CYS A 152 -21.06 20.52 5.48
CA CYS A 152 -21.46 20.82 6.86
C CYS A 152 -21.15 22.28 7.26
N ILE A 153 -20.02 22.83 6.84
CA ILE A 153 -19.71 24.26 7.07
C ILE A 153 -20.72 25.13 6.31
N GLU A 154 -21.04 24.79 5.08
CA GLU A 154 -21.98 25.54 4.24
C GLU A 154 -23.40 25.54 4.82
N ILE A 155 -23.91 24.41 5.28
CA ILE A 155 -25.25 24.32 5.90
C ILE A 155 -25.29 25.09 7.23
N ALA A 156 -24.15 25.20 7.92
CA ALA A 156 -24.04 25.93 9.18
C ALA A 156 -23.77 27.46 9.00
N LEU A 157 -23.72 27.98 7.78
CA LEU A 157 -23.48 29.43 7.52
C LEU A 157 -24.40 30.37 8.31
N PRO A 158 -25.70 30.08 8.52
CA PRO A 158 -26.57 30.95 9.32
C PRO A 158 -26.06 31.18 10.75
N LEU A 159 -25.26 30.25 11.31
CA LEU A 159 -24.63 30.38 12.62
C LEU A 159 -23.42 31.33 12.61
N PHE A 160 -22.81 31.57 11.45
CA PHE A 160 -21.58 32.35 11.27
C PHE A 160 -21.78 33.68 10.54
N LYS A 161 -22.90 34.37 10.77
CA LYS A 161 -23.29 35.58 10.01
C LYS A 161 -22.18 36.62 9.88
N SER A 162 -21.39 36.85 10.94
CA SER A 162 -20.27 37.81 10.93
C SER A 162 -19.02 37.28 10.22
N TYR A 163 -18.90 35.98 9.99
CA TYR A 163 -17.72 35.33 9.41
C TYR A 163 -18.04 34.52 8.14
N THR A 164 -19.17 34.82 7.49
CA THR A 164 -19.66 34.09 6.30
C THR A 164 -18.61 33.98 5.22
N THR A 165 -17.92 35.09 4.85
CA THR A 165 -16.87 35.09 3.83
C THR A 165 -15.70 34.14 4.21
N PHE A 166 -15.28 34.18 5.47
CA PHE A 166 -14.21 33.28 5.96
C PHE A 166 -14.64 31.80 5.91
N ALA A 167 -15.83 31.49 6.38
CA ALA A 167 -16.37 30.12 6.34
C ALA A 167 -16.50 29.60 4.89
N LEU A 168 -16.94 30.46 3.96
CA LEU A 168 -16.98 30.14 2.53
C LEU A 168 -15.59 29.92 1.93
N CYS A 169 -14.59 30.71 2.31
CA CYS A 169 -13.20 30.47 1.87
C CYS A 169 -12.69 29.12 2.35
N VAL A 170 -12.92 28.77 3.63
CA VAL A 170 -12.53 27.47 4.20
C VAL A 170 -13.21 26.31 3.46
N SER A 171 -14.54 26.38 3.30
CA SER A 171 -15.29 25.36 2.53
C SER A 171 -14.76 25.23 1.10
N THR A 172 -14.46 26.34 0.43
CA THR A 172 -13.96 26.31 -0.94
C THR A 172 -12.56 25.74 -1.04
N VAL A 173 -11.65 26.02 -0.10
CA VAL A 173 -10.34 25.36 -0.04
C VAL A 173 -10.50 23.85 0.15
N MET A 174 -11.39 23.40 1.05
CA MET A 174 -11.67 21.97 1.23
C MET A 174 -12.19 21.33 -0.07
N LYS A 175 -13.18 21.93 -0.73
CA LYS A 175 -13.70 21.46 -2.03
C LYS A 175 -12.64 21.52 -3.15
N ALA A 176 -11.72 22.45 -3.09
CA ALA A 176 -10.60 22.54 -4.02
C ALA A 176 -9.63 21.35 -3.87
N ILE A 177 -9.33 20.94 -2.64
CA ILE A 177 -8.57 19.74 -2.32
C ILE A 177 -9.32 18.49 -2.80
N VAL A 178 -10.62 18.42 -2.55
CA VAL A 178 -11.51 17.34 -3.04
C VAL A 178 -11.42 17.20 -4.55
N GLY A 179 -11.47 18.32 -5.29
CA GLY A 179 -11.38 18.29 -6.75
C GLY A 179 -10.07 17.71 -7.28
N VAL A 180 -8.93 17.96 -6.61
CA VAL A 180 -7.63 17.37 -6.98
C VAL A 180 -7.58 15.90 -6.59
N ALA A 181 -7.86 15.57 -5.33
CA ALA A 181 -7.76 14.21 -4.82
C ALA A 181 -8.81 13.28 -5.48
N GLY A 182 -10.06 13.73 -5.61
CA GLY A 182 -11.14 12.98 -6.26
C GLY A 182 -10.85 12.74 -7.74
N GLY A 183 -10.38 13.76 -8.46
CA GLY A 183 -10.03 13.63 -9.89
C GLY A 183 -8.89 12.65 -10.13
N ALA A 184 -7.79 12.75 -9.39
CA ALA A 184 -6.64 11.87 -9.51
C ALA A 184 -7.00 10.42 -9.16
N THR A 185 -7.69 10.20 -8.02
CA THR A 185 -8.08 8.85 -7.60
C THR A 185 -9.11 8.22 -8.54
N ARG A 186 -10.03 9.02 -9.12
CA ARG A 186 -10.95 8.55 -10.15
C ARG A 186 -10.19 8.07 -11.39
N ALA A 187 -9.17 8.81 -11.83
CA ALA A 187 -8.32 8.42 -12.97
C ALA A 187 -7.61 7.09 -12.70
N ALA A 188 -7.06 6.89 -11.49
CA ALA A 188 -6.42 5.64 -11.09
C ALA A 188 -7.41 4.45 -11.09
N MET A 189 -8.65 4.64 -10.63
CA MET A 189 -9.70 3.62 -10.64
C MET A 189 -10.17 3.31 -12.05
N THR A 190 -10.37 4.33 -12.91
CA THR A 190 -10.71 4.15 -14.31
C THR A 190 -9.62 3.36 -15.06
N GLN A 191 -8.34 3.64 -14.78
CA GLN A 191 -7.23 2.88 -15.34
C GLN A 191 -7.25 1.41 -14.91
N HIS A 192 -7.59 1.13 -13.64
CA HIS A 192 -7.76 -0.24 -13.14
C HIS A 192 -8.89 -0.97 -13.85
N HIS A 193 -10.01 -0.30 -14.08
CA HIS A 193 -11.17 -0.90 -14.73
C HIS A 193 -10.98 -1.11 -16.24
N ALA A 194 -10.13 -0.37 -16.91
CA ALA A 194 -9.88 -0.42 -18.35
C ALA A 194 -8.96 -1.59 -18.76
N VAL A 195 -9.46 -2.83 -18.74
CA VAL A 195 -8.66 -4.05 -18.96
C VAL A 195 -8.16 -4.19 -20.39
N ARG A 196 -8.88 -3.64 -21.38
CA ARG A 196 -8.53 -3.72 -22.83
C ARG A 196 -7.85 -2.45 -23.35
N GLY A 197 -7.27 -1.61 -22.49
CA GLY A 197 -6.72 -0.32 -22.91
C GLY A 197 -7.78 0.71 -23.31
N ASN A 198 -9.03 0.48 -22.95
CA ASN A 198 -10.24 1.27 -23.28
C ASN A 198 -10.55 2.35 -22.23
N MET A 199 -9.54 2.97 -21.65
CA MET A 199 -9.69 3.94 -20.54
C MET A 199 -10.62 5.11 -20.91
N ALA A 200 -10.54 5.62 -22.14
CA ALA A 200 -11.39 6.72 -22.60
C ALA A 200 -12.87 6.33 -22.65
N ASP A 201 -13.19 5.11 -23.14
CA ASP A 201 -14.55 4.61 -23.18
C ASP A 201 -15.11 4.36 -21.78
N VAL A 202 -14.34 3.72 -20.89
CA VAL A 202 -14.72 3.51 -19.48
C VAL A 202 -14.97 4.85 -18.79
N SER A 203 -14.08 5.83 -18.95
CA SER A 203 -14.25 7.18 -18.39
C SER A 203 -15.48 7.91 -18.92
N ALA A 204 -15.75 7.81 -20.24
CA ALA A 204 -16.92 8.43 -20.84
C ALA A 204 -18.23 7.82 -20.33
N LYS A 205 -18.28 6.49 -20.19
CA LYS A 205 -19.46 5.79 -19.66
C LYS A 205 -19.70 6.08 -18.18
N ASP A 206 -18.64 6.11 -17.37
CA ASP A 206 -18.67 6.50 -15.98
C ASP A 206 -19.23 7.94 -15.82
N SER A 207 -18.74 8.89 -16.62
CA SER A 207 -19.25 10.27 -16.63
C SER A 207 -20.71 10.36 -17.08
N ALA A 208 -21.14 9.54 -18.04
CA ALA A 208 -22.53 9.50 -18.48
C ALA A 208 -23.47 8.98 -17.38
N GLN A 209 -23.04 7.92 -16.66
CA GLN A 209 -23.79 7.38 -15.50
C GLN A 209 -23.92 8.42 -14.40
N GLU A 210 -22.81 9.06 -14.01
CA GLU A 210 -22.79 10.10 -12.98
C GLU A 210 -23.70 11.28 -13.37
N THR A 211 -23.64 11.74 -14.62
CA THR A 211 -24.49 12.84 -15.12
C THR A 211 -25.97 12.49 -15.05
N ALA A 212 -26.33 11.28 -15.45
CA ALA A 212 -27.73 10.82 -15.38
C ALA A 212 -28.23 10.75 -13.92
N VAL A 213 -27.41 10.22 -13.02
CA VAL A 213 -27.74 10.14 -11.59
C VAL A 213 -27.84 11.52 -10.97
N ASN A 214 -26.91 12.43 -11.27
CA ASN A 214 -26.93 13.81 -10.78
C ASN A 214 -28.18 14.55 -11.26
N LEU A 215 -28.65 14.30 -12.49
CA LEU A 215 -29.91 14.87 -12.98
C LEU A 215 -31.11 14.38 -12.15
N VAL A 216 -31.21 13.07 -11.94
CA VAL A 216 -32.32 12.49 -11.14
C VAL A 216 -32.24 12.96 -9.68
N ALA A 217 -31.04 12.98 -9.09
CA ALA A 217 -30.82 13.44 -7.72
C ALA A 217 -31.14 14.94 -7.55
N SER A 218 -30.85 15.77 -8.55
CA SER A 218 -31.19 17.21 -8.52
C SER A 218 -32.70 17.43 -8.52
N ILE A 219 -33.44 16.66 -9.32
CA ILE A 219 -34.92 16.69 -9.30
C ILE A 219 -35.43 16.25 -7.93
N ALA A 220 -34.90 15.15 -7.38
CA ALA A 220 -35.24 14.68 -6.05
C ALA A 220 -34.94 15.73 -4.97
N ALA A 221 -33.80 16.40 -5.04
CA ALA A 221 -33.42 17.46 -4.11
C ALA A 221 -34.38 18.67 -4.18
N LEU A 222 -34.82 19.06 -5.37
CA LEU A 222 -35.83 20.12 -5.53
C LEU A 222 -37.17 19.71 -4.90
N LEU A 223 -37.62 18.48 -5.07
CA LEU A 223 -38.82 17.97 -4.42
C LEU A 223 -38.67 17.96 -2.90
N ILE A 224 -37.52 17.53 -2.38
CA ILE A 224 -37.24 17.56 -0.94
C ILE A 224 -37.31 18.99 -0.42
N LEU A 225 -36.63 19.95 -1.09
CA LEU A 225 -36.66 21.35 -0.70
C LEU A 225 -38.05 21.97 -0.74
N THR A 226 -38.89 21.54 -1.70
CA THR A 226 -40.26 22.04 -1.83
C THR A 226 -41.18 21.51 -0.73
N ILE A 227 -41.06 20.22 -0.36
CA ILE A 227 -41.94 19.54 0.59
C ILE A 227 -41.48 19.74 2.04
N PHE A 228 -40.21 19.57 2.31
CA PHE A 228 -39.64 19.53 3.66
C PHE A 228 -38.80 20.77 4.00
N GLY A 229 -38.57 21.67 3.04
CA GLY A 229 -37.58 22.76 3.18
C GLY A 229 -36.14 22.25 3.33
N ASN A 230 -35.27 23.07 3.87
CA ASN A 230 -33.87 22.69 4.14
C ASN A 230 -33.78 21.92 5.47
N SER A 231 -34.10 20.63 5.43
CA SER A 231 -34.13 19.77 6.60
C SER A 231 -32.75 19.24 6.98
N LEU A 232 -32.24 19.64 8.15
CA LEU A 232 -30.98 19.16 8.71
C LEU A 232 -30.99 17.64 8.92
N LEU A 233 -32.12 17.04 9.27
CA LEU A 233 -32.21 15.58 9.45
C LEU A 233 -31.96 14.84 8.13
N ILE A 234 -32.62 15.28 7.04
CA ILE A 234 -32.40 14.68 5.70
C ILE A 234 -30.95 14.86 5.28
N PHE A 235 -30.38 16.03 5.52
CA PHE A 235 -28.96 16.32 5.22
C PHE A 235 -28.02 15.34 5.94
N ILE A 236 -28.21 15.13 7.25
CA ILE A 236 -27.38 14.20 8.04
C ILE A 236 -27.54 12.75 7.55
N VAL A 237 -28.77 12.31 7.28
CA VAL A 237 -29.03 10.95 6.78
C VAL A 237 -28.33 10.75 5.42
N MET A 238 -28.41 11.74 4.51
CA MET A 238 -27.75 11.65 3.20
C MET A 238 -26.22 11.63 3.32
N ILE A 239 -25.61 12.37 4.24
CA ILE A 239 -24.17 12.30 4.51
C ILE A 239 -23.76 10.91 5.00
N ILE A 240 -24.49 10.34 5.94
CA ILE A 240 -24.20 8.99 6.46
C ILE A 240 -24.27 7.97 5.32
N LEU A 241 -25.31 8.04 4.49
CA LEU A 241 -25.45 7.16 3.31
C LEU A 241 -24.35 7.41 2.29
N HIS A 242 -23.97 8.65 2.04
CA HIS A 242 -22.88 9.03 1.13
C HIS A 242 -21.56 8.39 1.56
N ILE A 243 -21.14 8.57 2.81
CA ILE A 243 -19.90 7.98 3.35
C ILE A 243 -19.97 6.45 3.31
N ALA A 244 -21.12 5.84 3.68
CA ALA A 244 -21.28 4.39 3.66
C ALA A 244 -21.17 3.81 2.24
N CYS A 245 -21.86 4.41 1.25
CA CYS A 245 -21.80 4.00 -0.14
C CYS A 245 -20.39 4.16 -0.71
N ASN A 246 -19.70 5.27 -0.43
CA ASN A 246 -18.33 5.49 -0.85
C ASN A 246 -17.37 4.44 -0.25
N TYR A 247 -17.50 4.18 1.04
CA TYR A 247 -16.70 3.13 1.69
C TYR A 247 -16.91 1.76 1.02
N LEU A 248 -18.14 1.40 0.69
CA LEU A 248 -18.47 0.14 0.00
C LEU A 248 -17.95 0.12 -1.43
N ALA A 249 -18.00 1.26 -2.16
CA ALA A 249 -17.43 1.41 -3.49
C ALA A 249 -15.93 1.14 -3.47
N VAL A 250 -15.19 1.82 -2.59
CA VAL A 250 -13.73 1.67 -2.47
C VAL A 250 -13.33 0.26 -2.00
N ARG A 251 -14.15 -0.36 -1.14
CA ARG A 251 -13.95 -1.75 -0.68
C ARG A 251 -14.18 -2.78 -1.79
N ALA A 252 -15.06 -2.49 -2.73
CA ALA A 252 -15.33 -3.39 -3.86
C ALA A 252 -14.13 -3.51 -4.81
N ILE A 253 -13.29 -2.48 -4.91
CA ILE A 253 -12.15 -2.45 -5.83
C ILE A 253 -11.05 -3.41 -5.38
N CYS A 254 -10.55 -4.21 -6.33
CA CYS A 254 -9.49 -5.18 -6.15
C CYS A 254 -8.26 -4.81 -6.99
N LEU A 255 -7.50 -3.81 -6.55
CA LEU A 255 -6.31 -3.32 -7.25
C LEU A 255 -5.23 -4.41 -7.33
N ARG A 256 -4.69 -4.61 -8.55
CA ARG A 256 -3.68 -5.64 -8.85
C ARG A 256 -2.24 -5.14 -8.70
N THR A 257 -2.05 -3.87 -8.41
CA THR A 257 -0.73 -3.24 -8.20
C THR A 257 -0.34 -3.24 -6.73
N LEU A 258 0.97 -3.36 -6.46
CA LEU A 258 1.50 -3.32 -5.10
C LEU A 258 1.82 -1.89 -4.67
N ASN A 259 1.18 -1.44 -3.59
CA ASN A 259 1.57 -0.28 -2.80
C ASN A 259 2.13 -0.74 -1.43
N GLU A 260 2.63 0.19 -0.61
CA GLU A 260 3.18 -0.16 0.70
C GLU A 260 2.24 -1.02 1.56
N PRO A 261 0.98 -0.62 1.85
CA PRO A 261 0.12 -1.41 2.74
C PRO A 261 -0.25 -2.78 2.17
N ARG A 262 -0.48 -2.91 0.86
CA ARG A 262 -0.78 -4.20 0.23
C ARG A 262 0.42 -5.12 0.22
N PHE A 263 1.60 -4.59 -0.12
CA PHE A 263 2.82 -5.39 -0.18
C PHE A 263 3.28 -5.83 1.21
N LEU A 264 3.22 -4.93 2.19
CA LEU A 264 3.57 -5.24 3.57
C LEU A 264 2.64 -6.31 4.18
N GLN A 265 1.32 -6.21 3.94
CA GLN A 265 0.37 -7.24 4.38
C GLN A 265 0.59 -8.58 3.67
N PHE A 266 0.95 -8.55 2.38
CA PHE A 266 1.33 -9.76 1.66
C PHE A 266 2.56 -10.41 2.28
N ILE A 267 3.62 -9.63 2.55
CA ILE A 267 4.86 -10.13 3.17
C ILE A 267 4.57 -10.71 4.56
N ASP A 268 3.81 -10.01 5.40
CA ASP A 268 3.42 -10.50 6.72
C ASP A 268 2.64 -11.82 6.64
N LEU A 269 1.71 -11.93 5.70
CA LEU A 269 0.94 -13.16 5.48
C LEU A 269 1.82 -14.30 4.96
N TYR A 270 2.72 -13.99 4.01
CA TYR A 270 3.67 -14.96 3.47
C TYR A 270 4.60 -15.52 4.56
N LEU A 271 5.20 -14.66 5.36
CA LEU A 271 6.09 -15.05 6.45
C LEU A 271 5.37 -15.83 7.55
N ARG A 272 4.09 -15.52 7.83
CA ARG A 272 3.30 -16.21 8.86
C ARG A 272 2.65 -17.49 8.40
N LYS A 273 2.28 -17.62 7.12
CA LYS A 273 1.46 -18.74 6.63
C LYS A 273 2.03 -19.43 5.41
N GLU A 274 3.11 -18.94 4.84
CA GLU A 274 3.72 -19.44 3.59
C GLU A 274 2.74 -19.42 2.40
N VAL A 275 1.76 -18.52 2.41
CA VAL A 275 0.72 -18.41 1.39
C VAL A 275 0.98 -17.19 0.50
N ILE A 276 1.01 -17.41 -0.80
CA ILE A 276 1.01 -16.35 -1.80
C ILE A 276 -0.44 -15.94 -2.06
N ALA A 277 -0.87 -14.88 -1.37
CA ALA A 277 -2.24 -14.42 -1.41
C ALA A 277 -2.58 -13.68 -2.72
N ALA A 278 -3.79 -13.90 -3.22
CA ALA A 278 -4.30 -13.20 -4.39
C ALA A 278 -4.61 -11.71 -4.09
N PRO A 279 -4.63 -10.85 -5.13
CA PRO A 279 -4.94 -9.42 -4.94
C PRO A 279 -6.20 -9.15 -4.14
N CYS A 280 -7.29 -9.88 -4.37
CA CYS A 280 -8.55 -9.66 -3.69
C CYS A 280 -8.51 -9.96 -2.19
N ASP A 281 -7.71 -10.95 -1.78
CA ASP A 281 -7.59 -11.32 -0.36
C ASP A 281 -6.86 -10.23 0.44
N ILE A 282 -5.81 -9.66 -0.14
CA ILE A 282 -5.08 -8.55 0.46
C ILE A 282 -5.92 -7.26 0.44
N ASN A 283 -6.58 -6.95 -0.69
CA ASN A 283 -7.39 -5.75 -0.81
C ASN A 283 -8.57 -5.68 0.18
N ARG A 284 -9.12 -6.83 0.61
CA ARG A 284 -10.16 -6.89 1.65
C ARG A 284 -9.69 -6.37 3.00
N ASN A 285 -8.41 -6.55 3.30
CA ASN A 285 -7.80 -6.17 4.58
C ASN A 285 -6.98 -4.87 4.48
N GLU A 286 -6.96 -4.22 3.31
CA GLU A 286 -6.27 -2.96 3.13
C GLU A 286 -6.88 -1.88 4.05
N PRO A 287 -6.06 -1.16 4.87
CA PRO A 287 -6.56 -0.09 5.74
C PRO A 287 -6.95 1.12 4.90
N ILE A 288 -8.26 1.36 4.78
CA ILE A 288 -8.83 2.44 3.98
C ILE A 288 -9.14 3.65 4.86
N ILE A 289 -9.47 3.43 6.14
CA ILE A 289 -9.92 4.47 7.07
C ILE A 289 -8.75 5.38 7.43
N PHE A 290 -9.09 6.63 7.54
CA PHE A 290 -8.30 7.81 7.38
C PHE A 290 -7.44 8.38 8.50
N TYR A 291 -7.45 7.93 9.72
CA TYR A 291 -6.66 8.51 10.80
C TYR A 291 -5.12 8.43 10.57
N GLN A 292 -4.69 7.90 9.43
CA GLN A 292 -3.29 7.74 9.04
C GLN A 292 -3.03 8.30 7.64
N LEU A 293 -3.12 9.62 7.51
CA LEU A 293 -2.78 10.36 6.28
C LEU A 293 -1.28 10.63 6.15
N GLY A 294 -0.46 9.72 6.50
CA GLY A 294 0.99 9.88 6.42
C GLY A 294 1.67 8.54 6.16
N PRO A 295 3.01 8.49 6.26
CA PRO A 295 3.73 7.23 6.22
C PRO A 295 3.10 6.27 7.22
N ASN A 296 2.72 5.11 6.73
CA ASN A 296 1.90 4.15 7.47
C ASN A 296 2.57 3.74 8.79
N LEU A 297 1.84 3.88 9.90
CA LEU A 297 2.19 3.19 11.14
C LEU A 297 2.07 1.66 11.02
N LEU A 298 1.61 1.17 9.86
CA LEU A 298 1.48 -0.24 9.55
C LEU A 298 2.85 -0.92 9.48
N ASP A 299 3.85 -0.24 8.88
CA ASP A 299 5.22 -0.71 8.82
C ASP A 299 5.82 -0.87 10.23
N LEU A 300 5.64 0.11 11.13
CA LEU A 300 6.04 -0.04 12.54
C LEU A 300 5.37 -1.21 13.24
N LYS A 301 4.10 -1.47 12.93
CA LYS A 301 3.34 -2.56 13.53
C LYS A 301 3.76 -3.95 13.02
N LEU A 302 4.03 -4.07 11.71
CA LEU A 302 4.28 -5.37 11.07
C LEU A 302 5.77 -5.72 10.97
N CYS A 303 6.66 -4.74 10.77
CA CYS A 303 8.10 -4.99 10.69
C CYS A 303 8.96 -4.20 11.71
N GLY A 304 8.34 -3.41 12.58
CA GLY A 304 9.02 -2.69 13.67
C GLY A 304 9.80 -1.45 13.26
N PHE A 305 9.96 -1.19 11.96
CA PHE A 305 10.70 -0.06 11.39
C PHE A 305 9.85 0.74 10.41
N GLN A 306 10.07 2.04 10.35
CA GLN A 306 9.56 2.89 9.27
C GLN A 306 10.44 2.76 8.04
N LEU A 307 9.88 2.34 6.93
CA LEU A 307 10.62 2.20 5.67
C LEU A 307 10.73 3.56 4.96
N ARG A 308 11.92 3.91 4.49
CA ARG A 308 12.24 5.20 3.85
C ARG A 308 12.93 4.95 2.52
N MET A 309 12.15 4.99 1.43
CA MET A 309 12.62 4.65 0.09
C MET A 309 13.12 5.89 -0.65
N GLY A 310 14.32 5.79 -1.22
CA GLY A 310 14.93 6.83 -2.03
C GLY A 310 15.17 8.16 -1.30
N LYS A 311 15.21 8.17 0.04
CA LYS A 311 15.46 9.36 0.85
C LYS A 311 16.97 9.61 0.99
N SER A 312 17.35 10.87 1.15
CA SER A 312 18.73 11.24 1.48
C SER A 312 19.15 10.67 2.84
N ILE A 313 20.37 10.12 2.89
CA ILE A 313 21.00 9.66 4.14
C ILE A 313 21.77 10.78 4.86
N LYS A 314 21.80 11.99 4.32
CA LYS A 314 22.50 13.14 4.94
C LYS A 314 22.19 13.31 6.44
N PRO A 315 20.94 13.19 6.91
CA PRO A 315 20.63 13.27 8.34
C PRO A 315 21.26 12.16 9.17
N LEU A 316 21.50 10.99 8.57
CA LEU A 316 22.14 9.85 9.22
C LEU A 316 23.65 10.07 9.30
N MET A 317 24.26 10.55 8.23
CA MET A 317 25.70 10.79 8.14
C MET A 317 26.21 11.87 9.11
N ASN A 318 25.39 12.84 9.45
CA ASN A 318 25.74 13.87 10.43
C ASN A 318 25.98 13.28 11.85
N LYS A 319 25.44 12.09 12.15
CA LYS A 319 25.66 11.39 13.42
C LYS A 319 26.73 10.29 13.33
N VAL A 320 26.97 9.77 12.14
CA VAL A 320 27.89 8.66 11.85
C VAL A 320 28.98 9.15 10.90
N SER A 321 30.04 9.74 11.40
CA SER A 321 31.16 10.23 10.60
C SER A 321 32.15 9.12 10.21
N LYS A 322 31.71 7.89 10.00
CA LYS A 322 32.64 6.77 9.73
C LYS A 322 32.60 6.37 8.24
N ALA A 323 33.66 6.71 7.50
CA ALA A 323 33.89 6.23 6.13
C ALA A 323 33.84 4.68 6.07
N ALA A 324 34.32 3.99 7.11
CA ALA A 324 34.26 2.54 7.27
C ALA A 324 32.83 1.98 7.19
N PHE A 325 31.82 2.69 7.73
CA PHE A 325 30.43 2.27 7.62
C PHE A 325 29.95 2.24 6.17
N LEU A 326 30.23 3.32 5.40
CA LEU A 326 29.87 3.36 3.97
C LEU A 326 30.62 2.32 3.15
N SER A 327 31.90 2.08 3.45
CA SER A 327 32.71 1.06 2.77
C SER A 327 32.13 -0.34 3.00
N LYS A 328 31.87 -0.73 4.24
CA LYS A 328 31.21 -2.01 4.59
C LYS A 328 29.86 -2.16 3.90
N LEU A 329 29.05 -1.08 3.87
CA LEU A 329 27.73 -1.08 3.23
C LEU A 329 27.83 -1.30 1.72
N THR A 330 28.76 -0.62 1.04
CA THR A 330 28.97 -0.78 -0.40
C THR A 330 29.49 -2.16 -0.76
N GLU A 331 30.26 -2.80 0.11
CA GLU A 331 30.75 -4.16 -0.07
C GLU A 331 29.62 -5.19 -0.07
N VAL A 332 28.73 -5.17 0.93
CA VAL A 332 27.60 -6.09 1.01
C VAL A 332 26.68 -5.98 -0.21
N TYR A 333 26.39 -4.76 -0.65
CA TYR A 333 25.43 -4.51 -1.73
C TYR A 333 26.09 -4.23 -3.10
N THR A 334 27.31 -4.75 -3.33
CA THR A 334 28.04 -4.53 -4.60
C THR A 334 27.22 -4.99 -5.80
N GLU A 335 26.62 -6.16 -5.72
CA GLU A 335 25.83 -6.80 -6.79
C GLU A 335 24.37 -6.30 -6.88
N ARG A 336 23.94 -5.45 -5.94
CA ARG A 336 22.56 -4.97 -5.89
C ARG A 336 22.46 -3.54 -6.41
N ASN A 337 21.35 -3.21 -7.05
CA ASN A 337 21.03 -1.83 -7.43
C ASN A 337 20.32 -1.06 -6.29
N TYR A 338 20.44 -1.55 -5.08
CA TYR A 338 19.97 -0.89 -3.87
C TYR A 338 20.87 -1.21 -2.67
N MET A 339 20.73 -0.45 -1.60
CA MET A 339 21.41 -0.66 -0.32
C MET A 339 20.44 -0.39 0.82
N LEU A 340 20.54 -1.15 1.91
CA LEU A 340 19.72 -0.99 3.10
C LEU A 340 20.55 -0.43 4.25
N VAL A 341 20.04 0.61 4.90
CA VAL A 341 20.71 1.29 6.02
C VAL A 341 19.77 1.33 7.21
N PRO A 342 19.94 0.44 8.20
CA PRO A 342 19.17 0.49 9.43
C PRO A 342 19.58 1.69 10.29
N ASN A 343 18.61 2.45 10.77
CA ASN A 343 18.78 3.43 11.83
C ASN A 343 18.02 2.97 13.06
N ILE A 344 18.71 2.31 13.96
CA ILE A 344 18.15 1.64 15.12
C ILE A 344 17.55 2.66 16.09
N SER A 345 18.26 3.77 16.39
CA SER A 345 17.82 4.80 17.35
C SER A 345 16.44 5.36 17.03
N ASN A 346 16.09 5.51 15.76
CA ASN A 346 14.81 6.07 15.31
C ASN A 346 13.87 5.03 14.71
N ARG A 347 14.24 3.75 14.71
CA ARG A 347 13.53 2.64 14.04
C ARG A 347 13.13 2.98 12.60
N LYS A 348 14.12 3.40 11.79
CA LYS A 348 13.95 3.72 10.38
C LYS A 348 14.88 2.86 9.54
N MET A 349 14.33 2.24 8.52
CA MET A 349 15.10 1.52 7.51
C MET A 349 15.15 2.38 6.24
N PHE A 350 16.35 2.83 5.87
CA PHE A 350 16.55 3.57 4.63
C PHE A 350 16.86 2.59 3.50
N ILE A 351 16.14 2.73 2.41
CA ILE A 351 16.34 1.98 1.18
C ILE A 351 16.90 2.96 0.14
N LEU A 352 18.16 2.80 -0.19
CA LEU A 352 18.86 3.63 -1.16
C LEU A 352 18.87 2.91 -2.49
N PHE A 353 18.54 3.60 -3.56
CA PHE A 353 18.56 3.04 -4.91
C PHE A 353 19.74 3.59 -5.71
N LYS A 354 20.40 2.72 -6.47
CA LYS A 354 21.38 3.14 -7.48
C LYS A 354 20.64 3.67 -8.71
N GLU A 355 21.33 4.48 -9.52
CA GLU A 355 20.81 4.93 -10.81
C GLU A 355 20.45 3.73 -11.70
N GLY A 356 19.27 3.76 -12.32
CA GLY A 356 18.79 2.68 -13.19
C GLY A 356 18.15 1.47 -12.48
N ALA A 357 17.87 1.54 -11.17
CA ALA A 357 17.15 0.48 -10.47
C ALA A 357 15.77 0.23 -11.10
N SER A 358 15.51 -1.02 -11.48
CA SER A 358 14.27 -1.46 -12.13
C SER A 358 13.11 -1.61 -11.13
N THR A 359 11.88 -1.70 -11.64
CA THR A 359 10.68 -1.97 -10.82
C THR A 359 10.82 -3.26 -9.99
N ASP A 360 11.36 -4.33 -10.58
CA ASP A 360 11.59 -5.60 -9.87
C ASP A 360 12.59 -5.43 -8.72
N GLU A 361 13.66 -4.69 -8.93
CA GLU A 361 14.65 -4.40 -7.90
C GLU A 361 14.10 -3.51 -6.78
N ILE A 362 13.22 -2.58 -7.09
CA ILE A 362 12.54 -1.75 -6.09
C ILE A 362 11.61 -2.60 -5.21
N LEU A 363 10.85 -3.52 -5.80
CA LEU A 363 10.01 -4.46 -5.06
C LEU A 363 10.86 -5.43 -4.23
N CYS A 364 11.94 -5.98 -4.80
CA CYS A 364 12.90 -6.82 -4.09
C CYS A 364 13.53 -6.09 -2.90
N ALA A 365 13.96 -4.85 -3.08
CA ALA A 365 14.54 -4.01 -2.03
C ALA A 365 13.56 -3.75 -0.88
N TYR A 366 12.28 -3.56 -1.20
CA TYR A 366 11.23 -3.41 -0.19
C TYR A 366 11.04 -4.70 0.62
N PHE A 367 10.94 -5.86 -0.05
CA PHE A 367 10.88 -7.16 0.60
C PHE A 367 12.10 -7.40 1.51
N HIS A 368 13.30 -7.14 1.00
CA HIS A 368 14.55 -7.25 1.74
C HIS A 368 14.57 -6.35 2.98
N ALA A 369 14.13 -5.10 2.84
CA ALA A 369 14.08 -4.14 3.94
C ALA A 369 13.10 -4.59 5.05
N VAL A 370 11.94 -5.13 4.68
CA VAL A 370 10.98 -5.70 5.63
C VAL A 370 11.60 -6.89 6.38
N LEU A 371 12.22 -7.81 5.65
CA LEU A 371 12.84 -9.01 6.22
C LEU A 371 13.96 -8.64 7.19
N LEU A 372 14.89 -7.76 6.77
CA LEU A 372 15.99 -7.29 7.61
C LEU A 372 15.47 -6.53 8.84
N SER A 373 14.40 -5.74 8.69
CA SER A 373 13.76 -5.03 9.81
C SER A 373 13.18 -5.99 10.85
N ILE A 374 12.46 -7.04 10.41
CA ILE A 374 11.89 -8.05 11.31
C ILE A 374 13.00 -8.81 12.05
N ILE A 375 14.05 -9.19 11.34
CA ILE A 375 15.21 -9.87 11.95
C ILE A 375 15.95 -8.95 12.92
N THR A 376 16.10 -7.66 12.59
CA THR A 376 16.67 -6.66 13.52
C THR A 376 15.82 -6.51 14.78
N CYS A 377 14.50 -6.58 14.67
CA CYS A 377 13.61 -6.65 15.82
C CYS A 377 13.84 -7.91 16.65
N ALA A 378 13.99 -9.08 15.99
CA ALA A 378 14.20 -10.34 16.67
C ALA A 378 15.51 -10.36 17.48
N ILE A 379 16.63 -9.89 16.93
CA ILE A 379 17.93 -9.85 17.64
C ILE A 379 17.95 -8.85 18.82
N ASN A 380 16.97 -7.94 18.87
CA ASN A 380 16.79 -6.96 19.97
C ASN A 380 15.63 -7.31 20.91
N ASP A 381 15.12 -8.53 20.85
CA ASP A 381 13.99 -9.02 21.67
C ASP A 381 12.72 -8.15 21.55
N TYR A 382 12.56 -7.43 20.43
CA TYR A 382 11.38 -6.61 20.18
C TYR A 382 10.23 -7.49 19.65
N PRO A 383 9.07 -7.54 20.35
CA PRO A 383 7.99 -8.47 20.01
C PRO A 383 7.28 -8.05 18.70
N LEU A 384 7.18 -8.99 17.77
CA LEU A 384 6.38 -8.87 16.56
C LEU A 384 5.52 -10.13 16.36
N THR A 385 4.28 -9.94 15.91
CA THR A 385 3.31 -11.05 15.72
C THR A 385 3.77 -12.13 14.75
N VAL A 386 4.74 -11.82 13.89
CA VAL A 386 5.27 -12.76 12.88
C VAL A 386 6.12 -13.88 13.53
N TYR A 387 6.70 -13.67 14.72
CA TYR A 387 7.53 -14.64 15.43
C TYR A 387 7.26 -14.74 16.95
N GLU A 388 6.30 -13.98 17.47
CA GLU A 388 6.05 -13.84 18.91
C GLU A 388 5.51 -15.13 19.58
N ASN A 389 4.87 -16.02 18.79
CA ASN A 389 4.30 -17.24 19.33
C ASN A 389 5.38 -18.31 19.58
N SER A 390 5.63 -18.66 20.84
CA SER A 390 6.62 -19.65 21.26
C SER A 390 6.37 -21.07 20.73
N VAL A 391 5.12 -21.38 20.35
CA VAL A 391 4.70 -22.67 19.78
C VAL A 391 4.85 -22.71 18.25
N ASP A 392 5.22 -21.60 17.65
CA ASP A 392 5.33 -21.47 16.20
C ASP A 392 6.50 -22.30 15.65
N THR A 393 6.19 -23.33 14.88
CA THR A 393 7.17 -24.23 14.25
C THR A 393 7.52 -23.84 12.82
N ARG A 394 6.95 -22.77 12.28
CA ARG A 394 7.20 -22.31 10.91
C ARG A 394 8.67 -21.92 10.71
N PRO A 395 9.25 -22.19 9.52
CA PRO A 395 10.66 -21.97 9.24
C PRO A 395 11.16 -20.57 9.57
N PHE A 396 10.40 -19.54 9.17
CA PHE A 396 10.81 -18.15 9.40
C PHE A 396 10.83 -17.77 10.89
N ALA A 397 9.84 -18.21 11.66
CA ALA A 397 9.82 -17.99 13.11
C ALA A 397 10.96 -18.72 13.83
N GLN A 398 11.35 -19.90 13.34
CA GLN A 398 12.52 -20.64 13.84
C GLN A 398 13.82 -19.90 13.51
N VAL A 399 13.97 -19.38 12.29
CA VAL A 399 15.12 -18.55 11.89
C VAL A 399 15.25 -17.33 12.83
N CYS A 400 14.18 -16.59 13.07
CA CYS A 400 14.19 -15.45 13.99
C CYS A 400 14.66 -15.84 15.40
N ARG A 401 14.15 -16.95 15.96
CA ARG A 401 14.56 -17.44 17.29
C ARG A 401 16.01 -17.90 17.35
N THR A 402 16.49 -18.57 16.30
CA THR A 402 17.88 -18.99 16.22
C THR A 402 18.81 -17.79 16.15
N LEU A 403 18.46 -16.78 15.37
CA LEU A 403 19.22 -15.55 15.25
C LEU A 403 19.19 -14.71 16.55
N GLN A 404 18.09 -14.76 17.29
CA GLN A 404 17.93 -14.12 18.58
C GLN A 404 18.94 -14.62 19.61
N SER A 405 19.33 -15.89 19.55
CA SER A 405 20.32 -16.51 20.46
C SER A 405 21.75 -16.50 19.92
N ALA A 406 21.95 -16.09 18.67
CA ALA A 406 23.24 -16.16 17.99
C ALA A 406 24.08 -14.89 18.22
N GLU A 407 25.25 -15.01 18.85
CA GLU A 407 26.16 -13.87 19.08
C GLU A 407 26.68 -13.23 17.77
N TRP A 408 26.96 -14.04 16.74
CA TRP A 408 27.44 -13.57 15.45
C TRP A 408 26.46 -12.65 14.71
N SER A 409 25.16 -12.71 15.04
CA SER A 409 24.11 -11.89 14.38
C SER A 409 24.11 -10.44 14.82
N ARG A 410 24.83 -10.10 15.89
CA ARG A 410 24.76 -8.82 16.61
C ARG A 410 26.06 -8.05 16.51
N GLU A 411 25.97 -6.76 16.30
CA GLU A 411 27.08 -5.83 16.43
C GLU A 411 26.69 -4.78 17.48
N SER A 412 27.56 -4.53 18.46
CA SER A 412 27.29 -3.48 19.45
C SER A 412 27.40 -2.12 18.78
N SER A 413 26.38 -1.29 18.91
CA SER A 413 26.36 0.04 18.31
C SER A 413 26.68 1.11 19.34
N ASP A 414 27.74 1.89 19.09
CA ASP A 414 28.10 3.08 19.88
C ASP A 414 27.05 4.22 19.73
N LEU A 415 26.07 4.05 18.86
CA LEU A 415 25.03 5.04 18.51
C LEU A 415 23.73 4.88 19.29
N VAL A 416 23.69 3.97 20.25
CA VAL A 416 22.50 3.68 21.03
C VAL A 416 22.23 4.76 22.06
N ASP A 417 21.52 5.79 21.67
CA ASP A 417 20.69 6.55 22.60
C ASP A 417 19.52 5.64 22.99
N SER A 418 19.47 5.23 24.23
CA SER A 418 18.59 4.22 24.84
C SER A 418 17.07 4.53 24.83
N ILE A 419 16.59 5.35 23.91
CA ILE A 419 15.19 5.79 23.83
C ILE A 419 14.27 4.74 23.19
N GLY A 420 14.81 3.76 22.45
CA GLY A 420 13.99 2.80 21.67
C GLY A 420 14.06 1.35 22.13
N GLY A 421 14.85 0.98 23.13
CA GLY A 421 15.01 -0.41 23.58
C GLY A 421 15.84 -1.32 22.67
N PHE A 422 16.37 -0.81 21.55
CA PHE A 422 17.26 -1.53 20.66
C PHE A 422 18.72 -1.30 21.06
N GLN A 423 19.48 -2.39 21.18
CA GLN A 423 20.90 -2.35 21.62
C GLN A 423 21.86 -2.81 20.53
N TYR A 424 21.39 -3.59 19.57
CA TYR A 424 22.22 -4.25 18.58
C TYR A 424 21.86 -3.86 17.15
N GLU A 425 22.90 -3.59 16.36
CA GLU A 425 22.78 -3.50 14.90
C GLU A 425 22.95 -4.90 14.28
N PRO A 426 22.33 -5.15 13.11
CA PRO A 426 22.61 -6.37 12.37
C PRO A 426 24.08 -6.37 11.96
N SER A 427 24.80 -7.46 12.27
CA SER A 427 26.19 -7.63 11.87
C SER A 427 26.33 -7.68 10.35
N HIS A 428 27.56 -7.49 9.86
CA HIS A 428 27.88 -7.67 8.44
C HIS A 428 27.48 -9.08 7.96
N ASP A 429 27.83 -10.11 8.72
CA ASP A 429 27.51 -11.51 8.37
C ASP A 429 26.00 -11.77 8.35
N LEU A 430 25.25 -11.19 9.27
CA LEU A 430 23.80 -11.26 9.26
C LEU A 430 23.19 -10.57 8.03
N THR A 431 23.70 -9.40 7.68
CA THR A 431 23.21 -8.66 6.51
C THR A 431 23.47 -9.46 5.22
N ALA A 432 24.65 -10.06 5.08
CA ALA A 432 24.97 -10.94 3.96
C ALA A 432 24.11 -12.22 3.94
N TYR A 433 23.83 -12.79 5.09
CA TYR A 433 22.96 -13.96 5.23
C TYR A 433 21.51 -13.64 4.81
N VAL A 434 20.98 -12.48 5.21
CA VAL A 434 19.64 -12.03 4.80
C VAL A 434 19.59 -11.78 3.30
N ASP A 435 20.62 -11.18 2.71
CA ASP A 435 20.71 -10.98 1.25
C ASP A 435 20.66 -12.32 0.49
N MET A 436 21.34 -13.33 0.97
CA MET A 436 21.30 -14.68 0.39
C MET A 436 19.88 -15.30 0.46
N ILE A 437 19.18 -15.16 1.59
CA ILE A 437 17.80 -15.62 1.72
C ILE A 437 16.91 -14.90 0.71
N VAL A 438 17.02 -13.56 0.63
CA VAL A 438 16.22 -12.76 -0.29
C VAL A 438 16.47 -13.16 -1.74
N GLN A 439 17.71 -13.44 -2.12
CA GLN A 439 18.07 -13.87 -3.47
C GLN A 439 17.36 -15.16 -3.87
N LYS A 440 17.26 -16.08 -2.94
CA LYS A 440 16.57 -17.37 -3.15
C LYS A 440 15.05 -17.21 -3.17
N GLU A 441 14.50 -16.54 -2.17
CA GLU A 441 13.05 -16.40 -1.98
C GLU A 441 12.39 -15.48 -3.00
N TRP A 442 13.05 -14.39 -3.41
CA TRP A 442 12.45 -13.38 -4.29
C TRP A 442 12.00 -13.94 -5.63
N ASN A 443 12.78 -14.83 -6.25
CA ASN A 443 12.41 -15.45 -7.52
C ASN A 443 11.11 -16.27 -7.39
N GLN A 444 10.98 -17.04 -6.32
CA GLN A 444 9.78 -17.83 -6.04
C GLN A 444 8.57 -16.93 -5.75
N ILE A 445 8.76 -15.87 -4.94
CA ILE A 445 7.71 -14.89 -4.62
C ILE A 445 7.23 -14.19 -5.89
N ARG A 446 8.14 -13.70 -6.73
CA ARG A 446 7.83 -13.02 -7.99
C ARG A 446 7.00 -13.88 -8.93
N GLU A 447 7.42 -15.13 -9.15
CA GLU A 447 6.66 -16.07 -9.97
C GLU A 447 5.28 -16.37 -9.37
N GLY A 448 5.22 -16.58 -8.08
CA GLY A 448 3.98 -16.84 -7.36
C GLY A 448 3.02 -15.65 -7.43
N LEU A 449 3.49 -14.41 -7.19
CA LEU A 449 2.69 -13.19 -7.33
C LEU A 449 2.12 -13.06 -8.73
N THR A 450 2.93 -13.29 -9.77
CA THR A 450 2.47 -13.25 -11.16
C THR A 450 1.39 -14.30 -11.43
N LYS A 451 1.56 -15.54 -10.94
CA LYS A 451 0.59 -16.64 -11.11
C LYS A 451 -0.77 -16.33 -10.48
N VAL A 452 -0.80 -15.70 -9.30
CA VAL A 452 -2.06 -15.35 -8.63
C VAL A 452 -2.67 -14.04 -9.13
N GLY A 453 -2.02 -13.34 -10.07
CA GLY A 453 -2.58 -12.22 -10.82
C GLY A 453 -2.18 -10.82 -10.36
N TRP A 454 -1.09 -10.66 -9.60
CA TRP A 454 -0.49 -9.35 -9.33
C TRP A 454 0.19 -8.79 -10.59
N ASP A 455 0.10 -7.49 -10.78
CA ASP A 455 0.80 -6.76 -11.84
C ASP A 455 2.13 -6.21 -11.30
N LEU A 456 3.22 -6.86 -11.65
CA LEU A 456 4.57 -6.49 -11.25
C LEU A 456 5.29 -5.61 -12.29
N SER A 457 4.63 -5.26 -13.39
CA SER A 457 5.20 -4.35 -14.40
C SER A 457 5.40 -2.94 -13.87
N LYS A 458 4.68 -2.58 -12.82
CA LYS A 458 4.72 -1.29 -12.13
C LYS A 458 4.51 -1.47 -10.62
N HIS A 459 5.02 -0.53 -9.86
CA HIS A 459 4.77 -0.44 -8.42
C HIS A 459 4.13 0.89 -8.06
N LEU A 460 3.43 0.93 -6.95
CA LEU A 460 2.88 2.13 -6.33
C LEU A 460 3.52 2.42 -4.96
N LEU A 461 4.77 1.98 -4.78
CA LEU A 461 5.59 2.35 -3.63
C LEU A 461 6.03 3.81 -3.78
N VAL A 462 5.93 4.59 -2.71
CA VAL A 462 6.33 6.01 -2.72
C VAL A 462 7.84 6.09 -2.55
N VAL A 463 8.55 6.24 -3.67
CA VAL A 463 10.02 6.35 -3.73
C VAL A 463 10.40 7.80 -3.97
N ASP A 464 11.25 8.37 -3.11
CA ASP A 464 11.81 9.71 -3.31
C ASP A 464 12.90 9.69 -4.39
N GLU A 465 13.32 10.85 -4.88
CA GLU A 465 14.18 11.02 -6.06
C GLU A 465 15.70 10.90 -5.78
N TRP A 466 16.13 10.68 -4.54
CA TRP A 466 17.57 10.50 -4.25
C TRP A 466 18.08 9.17 -4.80
N ARG A 467 19.16 9.24 -5.58
CA ARG A 467 19.84 8.07 -6.16
C ARG A 467 21.33 8.09 -5.82
N VAL A 468 21.91 6.92 -5.73
CA VAL A 468 23.35 6.73 -5.49
C VAL A 468 24.01 6.44 -6.83
N GLY A 469 25.00 7.26 -7.21
CA GLY A 469 25.78 7.06 -8.43
C GLY A 469 26.63 5.79 -8.37
N SER A 470 26.75 5.09 -9.48
CA SER A 470 27.37 3.77 -9.56
C SER A 470 28.91 3.74 -9.54
N LYS A 471 29.59 4.85 -9.79
CA LYS A 471 31.04 5.02 -9.61
C LYS A 471 31.35 6.51 -9.45
N LEU A 472 31.92 6.87 -8.31
CA LEU A 472 32.55 8.17 -8.17
C LEU A 472 33.78 8.17 -9.07
N LYS A 473 33.70 8.82 -10.24
CA LYS A 473 34.94 9.34 -10.84
C LYS A 473 35.54 10.29 -9.82
N PRO A 474 36.88 10.30 -9.62
CA PRO A 474 37.50 11.36 -8.84
C PRO A 474 36.94 12.68 -9.37
N ILE A 475 36.44 13.54 -8.47
CA ILE A 475 36.04 14.88 -8.87
C ILE A 475 37.32 15.53 -9.36
N ASP A 476 37.47 15.74 -10.67
CA ASP A 476 38.51 16.55 -11.20
C ASP A 476 38.49 17.87 -10.43
N PRO A 477 39.61 18.36 -9.91
CA PRO A 477 39.62 19.59 -9.15
C PRO A 477 38.95 20.65 -10.03
N ILE A 478 37.85 21.21 -9.56
CA ILE A 478 37.06 22.19 -10.29
C ILE A 478 37.98 23.31 -10.67
N ALA A 479 38.32 23.41 -11.97
CA ALA A 479 39.03 24.58 -12.48
C ALA A 479 38.19 25.80 -12.09
N PRO A 480 38.80 26.86 -11.54
CA PRO A 480 38.06 28.06 -11.17
C PRO A 480 37.40 28.61 -12.42
N THR A 481 36.09 28.42 -12.51
CA THR A 481 35.25 29.04 -13.55
C THR A 481 34.90 30.44 -13.04
N ASP A 482 35.32 31.46 -13.79
CA ASP A 482 35.00 32.88 -13.56
C ASP A 482 33.51 33.21 -13.79
N SER A 483 32.57 32.35 -13.40
CA SER A 483 31.15 32.61 -13.47
C SER A 483 30.54 32.58 -12.06
N GLU A 484 30.08 33.74 -11.63
CA GLU A 484 29.59 34.06 -10.27
C GLU A 484 28.32 33.34 -9.80
N ASP A 485 27.76 32.32 -10.50
CA ASP A 485 26.42 31.80 -10.23
C ASP A 485 26.31 30.36 -9.72
N ASN A 486 27.42 29.69 -9.34
CA ASN A 486 27.34 28.35 -8.76
C ASN A 486 27.99 28.30 -7.37
N HIS A 487 27.25 28.75 -6.35
CA HIS A 487 27.62 28.54 -4.94
C HIS A 487 27.43 27.08 -4.54
N TYR A 488 28.44 26.24 -4.76
CA TYR A 488 28.54 24.98 -4.01
C TYR A 488 28.99 25.28 -2.60
N THR A 489 28.09 25.22 -1.64
CA THR A 489 28.44 25.29 -0.22
C THR A 489 29.11 23.98 0.18
N VAL A 490 30.45 23.95 0.19
CA VAL A 490 31.22 22.85 0.79
C VAL A 490 31.01 22.92 2.31
N ILE A 491 30.13 22.08 2.84
CA ILE A 491 30.02 21.90 4.30
C ILE A 491 31.18 21.02 4.71
N ALA A 492 32.30 21.64 5.12
CA ALA A 492 33.38 20.92 5.74
C ALA A 492 32.91 20.35 7.09
N PRO A 493 33.13 19.05 7.37
CA PRO A 493 32.92 18.53 8.71
C PRO A 493 33.89 19.22 9.67
N THR A 494 33.42 19.63 10.83
CA THR A 494 34.22 20.29 11.89
C THR A 494 35.23 19.36 12.58
N SER A 495 35.40 18.12 12.11
CA SER A 495 36.40 17.16 12.58
C SER A 495 37.49 16.94 11.53
N LYS A 496 38.75 16.85 11.98
CA LYS A 496 39.94 16.62 11.14
C LYS A 496 39.72 15.46 10.15
N ILE A 497 39.93 15.73 8.88
CA ILE A 497 39.98 14.69 7.84
C ILE A 497 41.22 13.84 8.12
N ILE A 498 41.02 12.58 8.52
CA ILE A 498 42.12 11.61 8.64
C ILE A 498 42.40 11.08 7.23
N PRO A 499 43.65 11.14 6.76
CA PRO A 499 44.02 10.61 5.43
C PRO A 499 43.74 9.11 5.36
N PHE A 500 43.29 8.64 4.21
CA PHE A 500 42.90 7.23 3.96
C PHE A 500 43.98 6.19 4.33
N GLY A 501 45.27 6.59 4.33
CA GLY A 501 46.40 5.76 4.74
C GLY A 501 46.46 5.48 6.26
N GLU A 502 45.91 6.36 7.12
CA GLU A 502 45.89 6.14 8.57
C GLU A 502 44.73 5.17 8.96
N ILE A 503 43.68 5.12 8.17
CA ILE A 503 42.56 4.18 8.40
C ILE A 503 43.00 2.74 8.11
N LEU A 504 43.90 2.54 7.15
CA LEU A 504 44.45 1.20 6.85
C LEU A 504 45.43 0.72 7.94
N SER A 505 46.21 1.63 8.56
CA SER A 505 47.14 1.27 9.65
C SER A 505 46.41 0.86 10.93
N ASP A 506 45.23 1.45 11.21
CA ASP A 506 44.43 1.09 12.38
C ASP A 506 43.71 -0.27 12.20
N LEU A 507 43.40 -0.65 10.95
CA LEU A 507 42.84 -1.97 10.63
C LEU A 507 43.91 -3.10 10.69
N GLU A 508 45.17 -2.78 10.46
CA GLU A 508 46.29 -3.75 10.59
C GLU A 508 46.72 -3.96 12.04
N SER A 509 46.48 -2.99 12.94
CA SER A 509 46.91 -3.07 14.35
C SER A 509 46.01 -3.93 15.23
N ASP A 510 44.78 -4.26 14.81
CA ASP A 510 43.81 -5.06 15.57
C ASP A 510 43.86 -6.55 15.22
N GLN A 511 44.75 -7.01 14.33
CA GLN A 511 45.03 -8.41 14.06
C GLN A 511 46.29 -8.88 14.81
N GLY A 512 46.18 -9.00 16.11
CA GLY A 512 47.18 -9.69 16.94
C GLY A 512 47.05 -11.21 16.78
N SER A 513 48.14 -11.80 16.28
CA SER A 513 48.51 -13.24 16.31
C SER A 513 47.67 -14.20 15.49
N GLU A 514 48.07 -14.41 14.26
CA GLU A 514 48.56 -15.70 13.73
C GLU A 514 49.04 -15.48 12.29
N LYS A 515 50.40 -15.49 12.13
CA LYS A 515 51.05 -15.39 10.83
C LYS A 515 51.05 -16.76 10.17
N GLU A 516 50.17 -16.95 9.16
CA GLU A 516 50.48 -17.83 8.04
C GLU A 516 50.69 -16.98 6.79
N THR A 517 51.95 -16.98 6.32
CA THR A 517 52.40 -16.31 5.10
C THR A 517 51.86 -17.05 3.89
N PHE A 518 50.88 -16.47 3.21
CA PHE A 518 50.50 -16.86 1.84
C PHE A 518 50.83 -15.71 0.89
N THR A 519 51.75 -15.96 -0.01
CA THR A 519 52.02 -15.12 -1.19
C THR A 519 50.95 -15.42 -2.24
N VAL A 520 50.17 -14.44 -2.62
CA VAL A 520 49.13 -14.55 -3.66
C VAL A 520 49.38 -13.51 -4.75
N GLU A 521 49.43 -13.96 -5.99
CA GLU A 521 49.51 -13.13 -7.18
C GLU A 521 48.16 -12.37 -7.42
N PRO A 522 48.16 -11.17 -8.06
CA PRO A 522 47.08 -10.18 -7.93
C PRO A 522 45.78 -10.40 -8.76
N GLU A 523 45.68 -11.47 -9.54
CA GLU A 523 44.51 -11.60 -10.47
C GLU A 523 43.36 -12.48 -10.01
N ASP A 524 43.45 -13.17 -8.88
CA ASP A 524 42.44 -14.18 -8.47
C ASP A 524 41.79 -13.91 -7.10
N SER A 525 41.98 -12.75 -6.51
CA SER A 525 41.57 -12.44 -5.14
C SER A 525 40.06 -12.28 -4.95
N GLY A 526 39.32 -11.82 -5.95
CA GLY A 526 37.89 -11.61 -5.87
C GLY A 526 37.07 -12.91 -5.86
N LEU A 527 37.49 -13.90 -6.64
CA LEU A 527 36.75 -15.18 -6.75
C LEU A 527 36.98 -16.07 -5.52
N ARG A 528 38.19 -16.05 -4.96
CA ARG A 528 38.54 -16.85 -3.76
C ARG A 528 37.90 -16.29 -2.48
N LEU A 529 37.84 -14.97 -2.36
CA LEU A 529 37.12 -14.35 -1.22
C LEU A 529 35.63 -14.64 -1.27
N ARG A 530 35.04 -14.63 -2.47
CA ARG A 530 33.63 -14.98 -2.71
C ARG A 530 33.34 -16.44 -2.38
N THR A 531 34.20 -17.37 -2.78
CA THR A 531 34.07 -18.81 -2.48
C THR A 531 34.27 -19.08 -0.99
N ALA A 532 35.18 -18.39 -0.32
CA ALA A 532 35.40 -18.51 1.12
C ALA A 532 34.22 -17.92 1.93
N LEU A 533 33.65 -16.80 1.52
CA LEU A 533 32.46 -16.21 2.13
C LEU A 533 31.20 -17.07 1.90
N MET A 534 31.03 -17.62 0.70
CA MET A 534 29.93 -18.57 0.41
C MET A 534 30.07 -19.86 1.22
N SER A 535 31.26 -20.43 1.31
CA SER A 535 31.51 -21.64 2.12
C SER A 535 31.33 -21.38 3.63
N LYS A 536 31.68 -20.19 4.10
CA LYS A 536 31.48 -19.79 5.50
C LYS A 536 29.99 -19.53 5.80
N SER A 537 29.23 -18.93 4.86
CA SER A 537 27.81 -18.74 4.98
C SER A 537 27.02 -20.05 4.90
N GLU A 538 27.41 -20.98 4.01
CA GLU A 538 26.85 -22.32 3.94
C GLU A 538 27.18 -23.13 5.20
N THR A 539 28.37 -23.01 5.75
CA THR A 539 28.78 -23.66 6.99
C THR A 539 28.02 -23.10 8.19
N LEU A 540 27.76 -21.78 8.23
CA LEU A 540 26.96 -21.14 9.25
C LEU A 540 25.47 -21.52 9.12
N ALA A 541 24.94 -21.56 7.89
CA ALA A 541 23.59 -22.04 7.61
C ALA A 541 23.43 -23.53 7.99
N LEU A 542 24.41 -24.36 7.67
CA LEU A 542 24.41 -25.79 8.03
C LEU A 542 24.53 -26.00 9.56
N LYS A 543 25.31 -25.16 10.26
CA LYS A 543 25.36 -25.14 11.72
C LYS A 543 24.04 -24.70 12.33
N ALA A 544 23.38 -23.67 11.76
CA ALA A 544 22.05 -23.24 12.20
C ALA A 544 20.99 -24.32 12.00
N VAL A 545 21.00 -25.01 10.84
CA VAL A 545 20.09 -26.14 10.56
C VAL A 545 20.36 -27.32 11.50
N LYS A 546 21.61 -27.68 11.74
CA LYS A 546 21.97 -28.76 12.71
C LYS A 546 21.61 -28.39 14.15
N SER A 547 21.73 -27.14 14.55
CA SER A 547 21.24 -26.62 15.83
C SER A 547 19.73 -26.73 15.96
N LEU A 548 19.00 -26.46 14.88
CA LEU A 548 17.54 -26.62 14.79
C LEU A 548 17.11 -28.09 14.93
N GLU A 549 17.80 -29.01 14.26
CA GLU A 549 17.53 -30.45 14.37
C GLU A 549 17.82 -30.98 15.79
N SER A 550 18.91 -30.52 16.41
CA SER A 550 19.27 -30.89 17.80
C SER A 550 18.26 -30.35 18.83
N ASN A 551 17.73 -29.17 18.63
CA ASN A 551 16.71 -28.60 19.50
C ASN A 551 15.33 -29.23 19.29
N ASN A 552 14.96 -29.62 18.07
CA ASN A 552 13.75 -30.38 17.79
C ASN A 552 13.76 -31.74 18.47
N THR A 553 14.92 -32.44 18.52
CA THR A 553 15.07 -33.72 19.21
C THR A 553 14.95 -33.57 20.73
N LYS A 554 15.40 -32.43 21.29
CA LYS A 554 15.23 -32.12 22.72
C LYS A 554 13.78 -31.76 23.08
N LEU A 555 13.09 -31.02 22.22
CA LEU A 555 11.68 -30.66 22.40
C LEU A 555 10.73 -31.84 22.23
N SER A 556 10.99 -32.74 21.30
CA SER A 556 10.20 -33.99 21.14
C SER A 556 10.36 -34.93 22.36
N ASN A 557 11.54 -34.93 22.98
CA ASN A 557 11.78 -35.73 24.20
C ASN A 557 11.16 -35.06 25.45
N GLN A 558 11.07 -33.73 25.50
CA GLN A 558 10.35 -33.02 26.58
C GLN A 558 8.83 -33.11 26.44
N SER A 559 8.27 -33.06 25.23
CA SER A 559 6.84 -33.26 25.02
C SER A 559 6.36 -34.66 25.31
N SER A 560 7.19 -35.70 25.03
CA SER A 560 6.87 -37.09 25.38
C SER A 560 6.96 -37.36 26.86
N SER A 561 7.78 -36.63 27.62
CA SER A 561 7.83 -36.69 29.08
C SER A 561 6.68 -35.93 29.76
N ALA A 562 6.26 -34.81 29.19
CA ALA A 562 5.10 -34.03 29.65
C ALA A 562 3.77 -34.79 29.42
N MET A 563 3.57 -35.41 28.27
CA MET A 563 2.39 -36.27 28.02
C MET A 563 2.31 -37.49 28.95
N LYS A 564 3.45 -38.04 29.37
CA LYS A 564 3.45 -39.13 30.35
C LYS A 564 3.14 -38.68 31.78
N SER A 565 3.37 -37.41 32.14
CA SER A 565 3.01 -36.84 33.43
C SER A 565 1.54 -36.41 33.52
N GLU A 566 0.93 -35.97 32.41
CA GLU A 566 -0.50 -35.63 32.34
C GLU A 566 -1.40 -36.89 32.36
N ASP A 567 -0.99 -38.00 31.72
CA ASP A 567 -1.72 -39.28 31.79
C ASP A 567 -1.70 -39.91 33.20
N ALA A 568 -0.69 -39.59 34.00
CA ALA A 568 -0.61 -40.05 35.40
C ALA A 568 -1.53 -39.22 36.33
N SER A 569 -1.67 -37.90 36.08
CA SER A 569 -2.54 -37.03 36.87
C SER A 569 -4.03 -37.18 36.54
N LEU A 570 -4.39 -37.56 35.30
CA LEU A 570 -5.77 -37.85 34.93
C LEU A 570 -6.31 -39.20 35.50
N LYS A 571 -5.45 -40.16 35.84
CA LYS A 571 -5.85 -41.40 36.47
C LYS A 571 -6.10 -41.29 37.97
N GLU A 572 -5.55 -40.29 38.67
CA GLU A 572 -5.85 -40.04 40.09
C GLU A 572 -7.11 -39.16 40.29
N ALA A 573 -7.53 -38.36 39.29
CA ALA A 573 -8.71 -37.51 39.40
C ALA A 573 -10.05 -38.24 39.13
N THR A 574 -10.04 -39.47 38.61
CA THR A 574 -11.26 -40.22 38.27
C THR A 574 -11.75 -41.16 39.37
N THR A 575 -11.07 -41.22 40.53
CA THR A 575 -11.44 -42.13 41.63
C THR A 575 -12.08 -41.44 42.86
N SER A 576 -12.35 -40.10 42.82
CA SER A 576 -12.86 -39.39 44.00
C SER A 576 -14.20 -38.63 43.83
N THR A 577 -15.01 -38.96 42.82
CA THR A 577 -16.36 -38.36 42.68
C THR A 577 -17.46 -39.39 42.45
N GLN A 578 -17.74 -40.18 43.45
CA GLN A 578 -19.07 -40.81 43.67
C GLN A 578 -19.51 -40.40 45.05
N ASN A 579 -20.46 -39.43 45.14
CA ASN A 579 -21.49 -39.23 46.15
C ASN A 579 -21.83 -37.73 46.31
N VAL A 580 -22.80 -37.26 45.57
CA VAL A 580 -23.68 -36.14 45.98
C VAL A 580 -25.05 -36.32 45.29
N THR A 581 -26.05 -36.44 46.13
CA THR A 581 -27.51 -36.57 45.88
C THR A 581 -28.13 -35.32 45.24
N PRO A 582 -29.27 -35.43 44.50
CA PRO A 582 -29.91 -34.30 43.83
C PRO A 582 -30.89 -33.56 44.72
N LEU A 583 -30.97 -32.26 44.62
CA LEU A 583 -32.04 -31.37 45.19
C LEU A 583 -32.82 -30.68 44.06
N PRO A 584 -34.07 -30.25 44.32
CA PRO A 584 -35.16 -30.26 43.31
C PRO A 584 -35.39 -28.92 42.60
N ASN A 585 -36.12 -29.03 41.46
CA ASN A 585 -36.63 -27.97 40.61
C ASN A 585 -37.44 -26.90 41.35
N GLU A 586 -37.14 -25.63 41.09
CA GLU A 586 -38.07 -24.53 41.29
C GLU A 586 -38.39 -23.83 39.95
N LYS A 587 -39.71 -23.75 39.71
CA LYS A 587 -40.34 -23.05 38.60
C LYS A 587 -40.26 -21.55 38.83
N LEU A 588 -39.91 -20.78 37.84
CA LEU A 588 -40.22 -19.36 37.78
C LEU A 588 -41.12 -19.04 36.61
N LYS A 589 -42.24 -18.42 37.02
CA LYS A 589 -43.36 -17.94 36.21
C LYS A 589 -42.97 -16.80 35.27
N LYS A 590 -43.62 -16.75 34.14
CA LYS A 590 -43.86 -15.56 33.32
C LYS A 590 -44.77 -14.60 34.07
N GLU A 591 -44.48 -13.31 33.98
CA GLU A 591 -45.47 -12.22 34.00
C GLU A 591 -44.93 -11.07 33.14
N ASP A 592 -45.77 -10.67 32.20
CA ASP A 592 -46.00 -9.44 31.44
C ASP A 592 -44.80 -8.69 30.82
#